data_2f4436a3c9350c201e6cf4029ae8fe3c
#
_entry.id   2f4436a3c9350c201e6cf4029ae8fe3c
#
_cell.length_a   1.000
_cell.length_b   1.000
_cell.length_c   1.000
_cell.angle_alpha   90.00
_cell.angle_beta   90.00
_cell.angle_gamma   90.00
#
_symmetry.space_group_name_H-M   'P 1'
#
loop_
_entity.id
_entity.type
_entity.pdbx_description
1 polymer ?
#
loop_
_entity_poly.entity_id
_entity_poly.type
_entity_poly.pdbx_seq_one_letter_code
_entity_poly.pdbx_strand_id
1 'polypeptide(L)'
;KEIELNAKTIDAIWNGLTVTEERKENMSFSKSYVRNKQVVIINTKNADKYTDIASMAGAKCAAESGSAGQTAIETNDVLSQNEFIGASAQKDVLLELKAGTVEIGVLDYVMAKASIGEGTDYSDLMIVDGIELTPEEYAIGMRKDDTKTVEKINSAIDELVADGTLKELAEKYGLADVYAFDN
;
A
#
# COMPACT_ATOMS: atom_id res chain seq x y z
N LYS A 1 -4.98 -14.65 0.25
CA LYS A 1 -6.19 -14.03 0.86
C LYS A 1 -7.43 -14.17 -0.02
N GLU A 2 -7.31 -13.99 -1.35
CA GLU A 2 -8.44 -14.13 -2.29
C GLU A 2 -8.95 -15.58 -2.38
N ILE A 3 -8.03 -16.56 -2.35
CA ILE A 3 -8.36 -18.00 -2.28
C ILE A 3 -9.16 -18.30 -1.02
N GLU A 4 -8.76 -17.77 0.12
CA GLU A 4 -9.43 -17.95 1.42
C GLU A 4 -10.84 -17.34 1.42
N LEU A 5 -11.00 -16.16 0.81
CA LEU A 5 -12.31 -15.51 0.64
C LEU A 5 -13.26 -16.39 -0.20
N ASN A 6 -12.77 -16.91 -1.34
CA ASN A 6 -13.54 -17.77 -2.23
C ASN A 6 -13.84 -19.14 -1.60
N ALA A 7 -12.90 -19.68 -0.82
CA ALA A 7 -13.09 -20.92 -0.06
C ALA A 7 -14.02 -20.77 1.15
N LYS A 8 -14.46 -19.55 1.48
CA LYS A 8 -15.32 -19.22 2.63
C LYS A 8 -14.67 -19.51 3.99
N THR A 9 -13.34 -19.53 4.05
CA THR A 9 -12.58 -19.62 5.31
C THR A 9 -12.49 -18.26 6.01
N ILE A 10 -12.65 -17.18 5.25
CA ILE A 10 -12.83 -15.81 5.73
C ILE A 10 -14.04 -15.16 5.05
N ASP A 11 -14.62 -14.14 5.68
CA ASP A 11 -15.81 -13.45 5.16
C ASP A 11 -15.48 -12.13 4.47
N ALA A 12 -14.36 -11.52 4.83
CA ALA A 12 -13.89 -10.28 4.25
C ALA A 12 -12.37 -10.19 4.29
N ILE A 13 -11.80 -9.36 3.42
CA ILE A 13 -10.39 -8.96 3.41
C ILE A 13 -10.34 -7.49 3.83
N TRP A 14 -9.79 -7.22 5.01
CA TRP A 14 -9.69 -5.88 5.57
C TRP A 14 -8.29 -5.62 6.13
N ASN A 15 -7.35 -5.36 5.26
CA ASN A 15 -5.92 -5.25 5.60
C ASN A 15 -5.15 -4.25 4.72
N GLY A 16 -5.77 -3.13 4.32
CA GLY A 16 -5.16 -2.24 3.32
C GLY A 16 -5.22 -2.87 1.92
N LEU A 17 -6.39 -3.43 1.56
CA LEU A 17 -6.59 -4.03 0.26
C LEU A 17 -6.78 -2.97 -0.81
N THR A 18 -5.83 -2.88 -1.74
CA THR A 18 -5.91 -2.00 -2.90
C THR A 18 -7.04 -2.44 -3.83
N VAL A 19 -7.88 -1.49 -4.21
CA VAL A 19 -8.92 -1.67 -5.23
C VAL A 19 -8.26 -1.66 -6.60
N THR A 20 -8.37 -2.75 -7.35
CA THR A 20 -7.92 -2.85 -8.74
C THR A 20 -9.05 -3.35 -9.64
N GLU A 21 -9.00 -3.03 -10.94
CA GLU A 21 -10.00 -3.51 -11.91
C GLU A 21 -10.03 -5.05 -11.96
N GLU A 22 -8.86 -5.69 -11.95
CA GLU A 22 -8.75 -7.15 -11.90
C GLU A 22 -9.46 -7.74 -10.67
N ARG A 23 -9.26 -7.14 -9.49
CA ARG A 23 -9.94 -7.57 -8.26
C ARG A 23 -11.44 -7.34 -8.30
N LYS A 24 -11.90 -6.25 -8.93
CA LYS A 24 -13.33 -5.98 -9.12
C LYS A 24 -14.03 -7.04 -9.97
N GLU A 25 -13.32 -7.75 -10.83
CA GLU A 25 -13.89 -8.88 -11.58
C GLU A 25 -14.22 -10.07 -10.67
N ASN A 26 -13.44 -10.27 -9.60
CA ASN A 26 -13.46 -11.46 -8.77
C ASN A 26 -14.07 -11.25 -7.37
N MET A 27 -14.21 -9.99 -6.93
CA MET A 27 -14.77 -9.64 -5.62
C MET A 27 -15.58 -8.35 -5.66
N SER A 28 -16.36 -8.12 -4.63
CA SER A 28 -17.05 -6.86 -4.37
C SER A 28 -16.33 -6.06 -3.30
N PHE A 29 -16.42 -4.74 -3.38
CA PHE A 29 -15.76 -3.83 -2.46
C PHE A 29 -16.73 -2.95 -1.71
N SER A 30 -16.35 -2.57 -0.49
CA SER A 30 -16.98 -1.46 0.22
C SER A 30 -16.65 -0.12 -0.46
N LYS A 31 -17.17 0.97 0.09
CA LYS A 31 -16.64 2.31 -0.16
C LYS A 31 -15.17 2.34 0.25
N SER A 32 -14.36 3.05 -0.53
CA SER A 32 -12.95 3.29 -0.19
C SER A 32 -12.85 4.17 1.05
N TYR A 33 -12.01 3.80 2.01
CA TYR A 33 -11.87 4.52 3.29
C TYR A 33 -10.50 5.20 3.45
N VAL A 34 -9.51 4.85 2.64
CA VAL A 34 -8.19 5.48 2.60
C VAL A 34 -7.78 5.69 1.14
N ARG A 35 -7.27 6.88 0.82
CA ARG A 35 -6.53 7.16 -0.42
C ARG A 35 -5.06 6.86 -0.15
N ASN A 36 -4.50 5.95 -0.91
CA ASN A 36 -3.12 5.52 -0.75
C ASN A 36 -2.33 5.76 -2.05
N LYS A 37 -1.06 5.45 -2.04
CA LYS A 37 -0.17 5.48 -3.19
C LYS A 37 1.01 4.54 -2.96
N GLN A 38 1.61 4.07 -4.05
CA GLN A 38 2.88 3.38 -3.98
C GLN A 38 4.01 4.40 -3.96
N VAL A 39 4.95 4.23 -3.03
CA VAL A 39 6.09 5.12 -2.85
C VAL A 39 7.40 4.34 -2.90
N VAL A 40 8.46 5.07 -3.22
CA VAL A 40 9.82 4.51 -3.23
C VAL A 40 10.50 4.76 -1.90
N ILE A 41 11.08 3.70 -1.35
CA ILE A 41 11.86 3.72 -0.10
C ILE A 41 13.31 3.38 -0.42
N ILE A 42 14.22 4.12 0.19
CA ILE A 42 15.66 3.90 0.10
C ILE A 42 16.31 4.00 1.47
N ASN A 43 17.53 3.52 1.59
CA ASN A 43 18.36 3.85 2.75
C ASN A 43 18.83 5.31 2.65
N THR A 44 18.81 6.07 3.75
CA THR A 44 19.16 7.49 3.80
C THR A 44 20.56 7.79 3.27
N LYS A 45 21.50 6.82 3.39
CA LYS A 45 22.86 6.95 2.81
C LYS A 45 22.88 7.06 1.27
N ASN A 46 21.78 6.68 0.62
CA ASN A 46 21.60 6.72 -0.83
C ASN A 46 20.78 7.93 -1.30
N ALA A 47 20.45 8.88 -0.43
CA ALA A 47 19.60 10.04 -0.75
C ALA A 47 20.13 10.85 -1.94
N ASP A 48 21.45 11.07 -2.00
CA ASP A 48 22.07 11.80 -3.11
C ASP A 48 22.17 10.97 -4.41
N LYS A 49 22.04 9.64 -4.31
CA LYS A 49 22.12 8.72 -5.47
C LYS A 49 20.78 8.56 -6.16
N TYR A 50 19.68 8.48 -5.38
CA TYR A 50 18.34 8.18 -5.89
C TYR A 50 17.39 9.35 -5.65
N THR A 51 17.45 10.34 -6.54
CA THR A 51 16.67 11.58 -6.43
C THR A 51 15.43 11.61 -7.33
N ASP A 52 15.41 10.76 -8.36
CA ASP A 52 14.31 10.59 -9.31
C ASP A 52 14.28 9.16 -9.86
N ILE A 53 13.25 8.81 -10.61
CA ILE A 53 13.09 7.47 -11.19
C ILE A 53 14.25 7.11 -12.14
N ALA A 54 14.75 8.08 -12.93
CA ALA A 54 15.82 7.81 -13.89
C ALA A 54 17.15 7.42 -13.20
N SER A 55 17.42 8.02 -12.03
CA SER A 55 18.60 7.70 -11.22
C SER A 55 18.59 6.29 -10.62
N MET A 56 17.42 5.63 -10.63
CA MET A 56 17.22 4.29 -10.09
C MET A 56 17.49 3.16 -11.09
N ALA A 57 17.86 3.50 -12.31
CA ALA A 57 18.19 2.52 -13.34
C ALA A 57 19.33 1.58 -12.89
N GLY A 58 19.11 0.27 -13.00
CA GLY A 58 20.07 -0.77 -12.63
C GLY A 58 20.18 -1.07 -11.13
N ALA A 59 19.40 -0.41 -10.29
CA ALA A 59 19.32 -0.71 -8.85
C ALA A 59 18.52 -2.00 -8.61
N LYS A 60 18.82 -2.73 -7.52
CA LYS A 60 17.99 -3.86 -7.09
C LYS A 60 16.72 -3.36 -6.40
N CYS A 61 15.57 -3.79 -6.91
CA CYS A 61 14.25 -3.40 -6.43
C CYS A 61 13.57 -4.55 -5.67
N ALA A 62 12.79 -4.22 -4.64
CA ALA A 62 11.92 -5.18 -3.96
C ALA A 62 10.52 -4.61 -3.72
N ALA A 63 9.53 -5.49 -3.72
CA ALA A 63 8.17 -5.26 -3.25
C ALA A 63 7.59 -6.58 -2.73
N GLU A 64 6.44 -6.53 -2.03
CA GLU A 64 5.70 -7.74 -1.68
C GLU A 64 5.18 -8.42 -2.94
N SER A 65 5.37 -9.73 -3.05
CA SER A 65 4.92 -10.52 -4.21
C SER A 65 3.39 -10.46 -4.36
N GLY A 66 2.89 -10.17 -5.56
CA GLY A 66 1.46 -10.04 -5.86
C GLY A 66 0.82 -8.78 -5.27
N SER A 67 1.61 -7.78 -4.88
CA SER A 67 1.12 -6.49 -4.39
C SER A 67 1.00 -5.44 -5.51
N ALA A 68 0.33 -4.34 -5.19
CA ALA A 68 0.33 -3.15 -6.05
C ALA A 68 1.74 -2.56 -6.22
N GLY A 69 2.62 -2.72 -5.22
CA GLY A 69 4.02 -2.32 -5.30
C GLY A 69 4.80 -3.10 -6.37
N GLN A 70 4.61 -4.42 -6.46
CA GLN A 70 5.19 -5.20 -7.56
C GLN A 70 4.67 -4.72 -8.91
N THR A 71 3.36 -4.54 -9.05
CA THR A 71 2.76 -4.04 -10.29
C THR A 71 3.31 -2.66 -10.66
N ALA A 72 3.49 -1.78 -9.68
CA ALA A 72 4.07 -0.44 -9.91
C ALA A 72 5.51 -0.51 -10.42
N ILE A 73 6.33 -1.46 -9.94
CA ILE A 73 7.67 -1.72 -10.50
C ILE A 73 7.57 -2.23 -11.94
N GLU A 74 6.76 -3.25 -12.17
CA GLU A 74 6.63 -3.93 -13.47
C GLU A 74 6.11 -3.03 -14.59
N THR A 75 5.26 -2.06 -14.24
CA THR A 75 4.66 -1.11 -15.20
C THR A 75 5.44 0.19 -15.38
N ASN A 76 6.48 0.44 -14.57
CA ASN A 76 7.32 1.62 -14.70
C ASN A 76 8.44 1.38 -15.72
N ASP A 77 8.63 2.30 -16.67
CA ASP A 77 9.59 2.15 -17.78
C ASP A 77 11.05 1.93 -17.34
N VAL A 78 11.43 2.48 -16.19
CA VAL A 78 12.81 2.36 -15.64
C VAL A 78 12.91 1.19 -14.68
N LEU A 79 12.00 1.11 -13.69
CA LEU A 79 12.07 0.12 -12.61
C LEU A 79 11.85 -1.30 -13.13
N SER A 80 11.05 -1.49 -14.19
CA SER A 80 10.80 -2.79 -14.82
C SER A 80 12.04 -3.43 -15.43
N GLN A 81 13.09 -2.64 -15.70
CA GLN A 81 14.36 -3.13 -16.24
C GLN A 81 15.36 -3.55 -15.15
N ASN A 82 15.02 -3.32 -13.89
CA ASN A 82 15.86 -3.61 -12.74
C ASN A 82 15.73 -5.07 -12.28
N GLU A 83 16.75 -5.56 -11.55
CA GLU A 83 16.62 -6.85 -10.83
C GLU A 83 15.54 -6.72 -9.75
N PHE A 84 14.48 -7.54 -9.85
CA PHE A 84 13.37 -7.55 -8.89
C PHE A 84 13.48 -8.72 -7.91
N ILE A 85 13.28 -8.45 -6.63
CA ILE A 85 13.21 -9.41 -5.54
C ILE A 85 11.83 -9.34 -4.88
N GLY A 86 11.06 -10.43 -5.00
CA GLY A 86 9.75 -10.54 -4.37
C GLY A 86 9.87 -10.91 -2.88
N ALA A 87 9.32 -10.08 -2.01
CA ALA A 87 9.22 -10.34 -0.58
C ALA A 87 7.90 -11.02 -0.21
N SER A 88 7.84 -11.68 0.95
CA SER A 88 6.62 -12.33 1.45
C SER A 88 5.61 -11.33 2.04
N ALA A 89 6.11 -10.19 2.52
CA ALA A 89 5.32 -9.10 3.08
C ALA A 89 6.07 -7.77 2.92
N GLN A 90 5.35 -6.65 2.98
CA GLN A 90 5.97 -5.31 2.89
C GLN A 90 7.03 -5.06 3.97
N LYS A 91 6.82 -5.56 5.19
CA LYS A 91 7.81 -5.46 6.27
C LYS A 91 9.14 -6.13 5.93
N ASP A 92 9.11 -7.21 5.14
CA ASP A 92 10.31 -7.92 4.74
C ASP A 92 11.13 -7.08 3.74
N VAL A 93 10.48 -6.27 2.90
CA VAL A 93 11.14 -5.28 2.04
C VAL A 93 11.95 -4.26 2.87
N LEU A 94 11.40 -3.80 4.00
CA LEU A 94 12.12 -2.89 4.91
C LEU A 94 13.36 -3.55 5.51
N LEU A 95 13.29 -4.84 5.85
CA LEU A 95 14.45 -5.61 6.33
C LEU A 95 15.53 -5.75 5.26
N GLU A 96 15.14 -6.05 4.00
CA GLU A 96 16.07 -6.15 2.87
C GLU A 96 16.77 -4.82 2.57
N LEU A 97 16.03 -3.69 2.62
CA LEU A 97 16.60 -2.35 2.49
C LEU A 97 17.59 -2.03 3.60
N LYS A 98 17.25 -2.35 4.84
CA LYS A 98 18.10 -2.13 5.99
C LYS A 98 19.38 -2.99 5.93
N ALA A 99 19.25 -4.24 5.48
CA ALA A 99 20.37 -5.16 5.28
C ALA A 99 21.25 -4.76 4.06
N GLY A 100 20.72 -3.94 3.14
CA GLY A 100 21.41 -3.53 1.93
C GLY A 100 21.44 -4.60 0.83
N THR A 101 20.59 -5.61 0.92
CA THR A 101 20.41 -6.66 -0.11
C THR A 101 19.64 -6.13 -1.31
N VAL A 102 18.80 -5.12 -1.11
CA VAL A 102 18.15 -4.30 -2.15
C VAL A 102 18.46 -2.82 -1.90
N GLU A 103 18.38 -2.04 -2.95
CA GLU A 103 18.66 -0.59 -2.90
C GLU A 103 17.38 0.23 -2.90
N ILE A 104 16.29 -0.30 -3.49
CA ILE A 104 14.99 0.34 -3.67
C ILE A 104 13.90 -0.61 -3.20
N GLY A 105 13.00 -0.11 -2.36
CA GLY A 105 11.77 -0.78 -1.98
C GLY A 105 10.57 0.00 -2.49
N VAL A 106 9.54 -0.70 -2.96
CA VAL A 106 8.25 -0.09 -3.28
C VAL A 106 7.20 -0.62 -2.33
N LEU A 107 6.57 0.29 -1.60
CA LEU A 107 5.60 -0.02 -0.55
C LEU A 107 4.41 0.94 -0.61
N ASP A 108 3.36 0.55 0.08
CA ASP A 108 2.24 1.42 0.40
C ASP A 108 2.69 2.62 1.25
N TYR A 109 2.31 3.83 0.87
CA TYR A 109 2.62 5.05 1.62
C TYR A 109 2.19 4.95 3.09
N VAL A 110 0.99 4.43 3.34
CA VAL A 110 0.47 4.24 4.70
C VAL A 110 1.38 3.32 5.52
N MET A 111 1.84 2.21 4.95
CA MET A 111 2.78 1.29 5.61
C MET A 111 4.14 1.95 5.84
N ALA A 112 4.67 2.63 4.83
CA ALA A 112 5.94 3.34 4.92
C ALA A 112 5.90 4.41 6.02
N LYS A 113 4.88 5.26 6.00
CA LYS A 113 4.68 6.34 6.99
C LYS A 113 4.58 5.82 8.42
N ALA A 114 3.94 4.67 8.62
CA ALA A 114 3.80 4.06 9.95
C ALA A 114 5.07 3.35 10.46
N SER A 115 5.99 2.98 9.56
CA SER A 115 7.14 2.12 9.89
C SER A 115 8.47 2.86 9.88
N ILE A 116 8.60 3.93 9.10
CA ILE A 116 9.85 4.65 8.83
C ILE A 116 9.84 5.98 9.58
N GLY A 117 10.99 6.35 10.14
CA GLY A 117 11.19 7.65 10.77
C GLY A 117 11.90 7.57 12.10
N GLU A 118 12.14 8.73 12.69
CA GLU A 118 12.81 8.86 13.97
C GLU A 118 12.10 8.06 15.08
N GLY A 119 12.87 7.30 15.84
CA GLY A 119 12.34 6.47 16.93
C GLY A 119 11.80 5.10 16.51
N THR A 120 11.83 4.78 15.21
CA THR A 120 11.49 3.44 14.69
C THR A 120 12.73 2.59 14.42
N ASP A 121 12.53 1.28 14.23
CA ASP A 121 13.60 0.36 13.83
C ASP A 121 14.16 0.64 12.42
N TYR A 122 13.47 1.49 11.64
CA TYR A 122 13.81 1.87 10.26
C TYR A 122 14.10 3.36 10.11
N SER A 123 14.71 3.96 11.14
CA SER A 123 15.12 5.38 11.12
C SER A 123 16.23 5.70 10.10
N ASP A 124 16.91 4.67 9.58
CA ASP A 124 17.89 4.74 8.51
C ASP A 124 17.30 4.62 7.09
N LEU A 125 15.97 4.46 6.99
CA LEU A 125 15.24 4.45 5.73
C LEU A 125 14.47 5.76 5.53
N MET A 126 14.16 6.09 4.29
CA MET A 126 13.37 7.25 3.92
C MET A 126 12.49 7.01 2.70
N ILE A 127 11.37 7.71 2.65
CA ILE A 127 10.57 7.85 1.42
C ILE A 127 11.27 8.86 0.53
N VAL A 128 11.39 8.56 -0.76
CA VAL A 128 11.96 9.51 -1.73
C VAL A 128 10.88 10.52 -2.09
N ASP A 129 11.11 11.78 -1.72
CA ASP A 129 10.15 12.86 -1.96
C ASP A 129 9.92 13.11 -3.45
N GLY A 130 8.69 13.46 -3.81
CA GLY A 130 8.32 13.80 -5.18
C GLY A 130 8.15 12.62 -6.12
N ILE A 131 8.35 11.38 -5.65
CA ILE A 131 8.10 10.15 -6.41
C ILE A 131 6.85 9.47 -5.90
N GLU A 132 5.79 9.54 -6.69
CA GLU A 132 4.54 8.81 -6.49
C GLU A 132 4.34 7.90 -7.69
N LEU A 133 4.31 6.58 -7.46
CA LEU A 133 4.23 5.63 -8.57
C LEU A 133 2.80 5.42 -9.03
N THR A 134 1.92 5.00 -8.13
CA THR A 134 0.55 4.67 -8.46
C THR A 134 -0.37 5.16 -7.34
N PRO A 135 -1.30 6.08 -7.62
CA PRO A 135 -2.39 6.39 -6.69
C PRO A 135 -3.31 5.18 -6.59
N GLU A 136 -3.82 4.93 -5.41
CA GLU A 136 -4.70 3.80 -5.14
C GLU A 136 -5.67 4.09 -4.00
N GLU A 137 -6.66 3.23 -3.83
CA GLU A 137 -7.64 3.31 -2.76
C GLU A 137 -7.70 1.99 -2.00
N TYR A 138 -7.88 2.07 -0.69
CA TYR A 138 -8.17 0.90 0.13
C TYR A 138 -9.66 0.76 0.38
N ALA A 139 -10.16 -0.45 0.19
CA ALA A 139 -11.51 -0.84 0.51
C ALA A 139 -11.54 -2.25 1.14
N ILE A 140 -12.66 -2.60 1.73
CA ILE A 140 -12.89 -3.94 2.26
C ILE A 140 -13.36 -4.82 1.13
N GLY A 141 -12.65 -5.93 0.86
CA GLY A 141 -13.01 -6.91 -0.16
C GLY A 141 -13.93 -7.99 0.40
N MET A 142 -14.99 -8.31 -0.32
CA MET A 142 -15.96 -9.35 0.00
C MET A 142 -16.21 -10.24 -1.21
N ARG A 143 -16.83 -11.41 -1.01
CA ARG A 143 -17.20 -12.29 -2.12
C ARG A 143 -18.06 -11.55 -3.14
N LYS A 144 -17.88 -11.87 -4.42
CA LYS A 144 -18.49 -11.16 -5.55
C LYS A 144 -20.02 -11.02 -5.42
N ASP A 145 -20.69 -12.06 -4.91
CA ASP A 145 -22.15 -12.12 -4.83
C ASP A 145 -22.71 -11.75 -3.45
N ASP A 146 -21.85 -11.35 -2.50
CA ASP A 146 -22.28 -11.03 -1.14
C ASP A 146 -22.69 -9.55 -1.00
N THR A 147 -23.68 -9.16 -1.79
CA THR A 147 -24.21 -7.78 -1.82
C THR A 147 -24.76 -7.34 -0.47
N LYS A 148 -25.32 -8.27 0.32
CA LYS A 148 -25.88 -7.94 1.64
C LYS A 148 -24.82 -7.53 2.65
N THR A 149 -23.64 -8.18 2.62
CA THR A 149 -22.53 -7.81 3.50
C THR A 149 -21.92 -6.48 3.04
N VAL A 150 -21.79 -6.26 1.73
CA VAL A 150 -21.35 -4.96 1.17
C VAL A 150 -22.26 -3.81 1.62
N GLU A 151 -23.59 -3.98 1.49
CA GLU A 151 -24.57 -2.97 1.92
C GLU A 151 -24.48 -2.65 3.41
N LYS A 152 -24.38 -3.66 4.27
CA LYS A 152 -24.24 -3.47 5.72
C LYS A 152 -22.95 -2.75 6.10
N ILE A 153 -21.83 -3.13 5.49
CA ILE A 153 -20.54 -2.49 5.73
C ILE A 153 -20.57 -1.04 5.24
N ASN A 154 -21.12 -0.77 4.07
CA ASN A 154 -21.25 0.58 3.56
C ASN A 154 -22.16 1.46 4.44
N SER A 155 -23.27 0.91 4.95
CA SER A 155 -24.14 1.63 5.89
C SER A 155 -23.37 1.99 7.19
N ALA A 156 -22.60 1.04 7.74
CA ALA A 156 -21.80 1.30 8.92
C ALA A 156 -20.68 2.35 8.65
N ILE A 157 -20.04 2.30 7.48
CA ILE A 157 -19.08 3.33 7.07
C ILE A 157 -19.76 4.70 7.00
N ASP A 158 -20.97 4.79 6.41
CA ASP A 158 -21.69 6.06 6.30
C ASP A 158 -22.07 6.63 7.68
N GLU A 159 -22.49 5.80 8.61
CA GLU A 159 -22.77 6.21 9.99
C GLU A 159 -21.52 6.74 10.68
N LEU A 160 -20.38 6.04 10.57
CA LEU A 160 -19.10 6.44 11.18
C LEU A 160 -18.47 7.68 10.51
N VAL A 161 -18.78 7.93 9.25
CA VAL A 161 -18.41 9.18 8.57
C VAL A 161 -19.29 10.33 9.10
N ALA A 162 -20.60 10.09 9.17
CA ALA A 162 -21.56 11.13 9.57
C ALA A 162 -21.38 11.59 11.02
N ASP A 163 -21.00 10.69 11.93
CA ASP A 163 -20.75 11.01 13.34
C ASP A 163 -19.32 11.50 13.63
N GLY A 164 -18.43 11.48 12.61
CA GLY A 164 -17.04 11.94 12.71
C GLY A 164 -16.05 10.92 13.23
N THR A 165 -16.50 9.72 13.62
CA THR A 165 -15.64 8.66 14.22
C THR A 165 -14.50 8.26 13.29
N LEU A 166 -14.75 8.07 11.98
CA LEU A 166 -13.69 7.70 11.04
C LEU A 166 -12.65 8.81 10.87
N LYS A 167 -13.05 10.07 10.91
CA LYS A 167 -12.13 11.21 10.83
C LYS A 167 -11.24 11.29 12.07
N GLU A 168 -11.82 11.15 13.25
CA GLU A 168 -11.06 11.12 14.52
C GLU A 168 -10.05 9.97 14.56
N LEU A 169 -10.42 8.79 14.03
CA LEU A 169 -9.52 7.66 13.91
C LEU A 169 -8.40 7.94 12.91
N ALA A 170 -8.70 8.53 11.75
CA ALA A 170 -7.67 8.91 10.78
C ALA A 170 -6.66 9.90 11.39
N GLU A 171 -7.13 10.92 12.11
CA GLU A 171 -6.26 11.87 12.82
C GLU A 171 -5.42 11.18 13.90
N LYS A 172 -6.04 10.33 14.72
CA LYS A 172 -5.37 9.58 15.80
C LYS A 172 -4.23 8.70 15.30
N TYR A 173 -4.39 8.08 14.13
CA TYR A 173 -3.39 7.19 13.54
C TYR A 173 -2.49 7.88 12.50
N GLY A 174 -2.55 9.22 12.38
CA GLY A 174 -1.72 9.99 11.46
C GLY A 174 -2.07 9.79 9.99
N LEU A 175 -3.31 9.41 9.69
CA LEU A 175 -3.83 9.12 8.34
C LEU A 175 -4.77 10.21 7.82
N ALA A 176 -4.79 11.40 8.44
CA ALA A 176 -5.67 12.49 8.05
C ALA A 176 -5.45 12.94 6.60
N ASP A 177 -4.19 12.92 6.12
CA ASP A 177 -3.81 13.29 4.76
C ASP A 177 -4.23 12.27 3.68
N VAL A 178 -4.63 11.08 4.09
CA VAL A 178 -5.09 9.99 3.21
C VAL A 178 -6.55 9.57 3.48
N TYR A 179 -7.26 10.31 4.31
CA TYR A 179 -8.67 10.05 4.58
C TYR A 179 -9.54 10.23 3.34
N ALA A 180 -10.36 9.22 3.00
CA ALA A 180 -11.03 9.19 1.69
C ALA A 180 -12.30 10.05 1.61
N PHE A 181 -12.87 10.48 2.75
CA PHE A 181 -14.18 11.17 2.80
C PHE A 181 -14.08 12.68 3.02
N ASP A 182 -12.89 13.25 3.14
CA ASP A 182 -12.72 14.72 3.05
C ASP A 182 -12.83 15.14 1.58
N ASN A 183 -13.77 16.04 1.29
CA ASN A 183 -13.98 16.67 -0.03
C ASN A 183 -12.94 17.77 -0.27
#